data_fa0658af3a1ffcffca3a663b31eb1ac7
#
_entry.id   fa0658af3a1ffcffca3a663b31eb1ac7
#
_cell.length_a   1.000
_cell.length_b   1.000
_cell.length_c   1.000
_cell.angle_alpha   90.00
_cell.angle_beta   90.00
_cell.angle_gamma   90.00
#
_symmetry.space_group_name_H-M   'P 1'
#
loop_
_entity.id
_entity.type
_entity.pdbx_description
1 polymer ?
#
loop_
_entity_poly.entity_id
_entity_poly.type
_entity_poly.pdbx_seq_one_letter_code
_entity_poly.pdbx_strand_id
1 'polypeptide(L)'
;MKKDFSAKAYRDELKEKGVFHTDTKLAEIIKSYGKDRPKNVYDPTCGVGTLLSVFDDDIPKYGQELTEDYLDVARKTLKNFTGEVGDTLKSPAFMDKRFDLIVANYPFSIKWEPDKEDVRFKDWVDVPPPSKADYAFIMHMMYLLADDGVCVSLNFPGVLYRKAREGKIRKELVERGFVKKVIQVPGGYFEDTNIATVILVLSKEKSKDFIEFEDLELKEKRQVPISEIAENDYNLSVSTYVQKEIEVEEIDPVELRESVRNNFLCYVDGGLKLEGFLAEAFGDSDAKMGLLKFYQKVLEIVEKHILKLKEQEKSPCTDQSTRT
;
A
#
# COMPACT_ATOMS: atom_id res chain seq x y z
N MET A 1 -19.90 -39.23 -1.16
CA MET A 1 -20.46 -37.94 -1.63
C MET A 1 -19.29 -37.03 -1.96
N LYS A 2 -18.98 -36.84 -3.25
CA LYS A 2 -17.99 -35.83 -3.68
C LYS A 2 -18.65 -34.46 -3.49
N LYS A 3 -18.12 -33.63 -2.58
CA LYS A 3 -18.48 -32.21 -2.52
C LYS A 3 -18.05 -31.58 -3.84
N ASP A 4 -18.99 -31.01 -4.58
CA ASP A 4 -18.68 -30.15 -5.72
C ASP A 4 -17.84 -28.98 -5.22
N PHE A 5 -16.60 -28.95 -5.63
CA PHE A 5 -15.63 -27.93 -5.24
C PHE A 5 -15.89 -26.70 -6.09
N SER A 6 -16.69 -25.76 -5.56
CA SER A 6 -16.86 -24.46 -6.20
C SER A 6 -15.57 -23.64 -6.00
N ALA A 7 -14.85 -23.39 -7.07
CA ALA A 7 -13.62 -22.58 -7.07
C ALA A 7 -13.81 -21.17 -6.44
N LYS A 8 -15.05 -20.68 -6.42
CA LYS A 8 -15.41 -19.40 -5.78
C LYS A 8 -15.48 -19.52 -4.26
N ALA A 9 -16.17 -20.55 -3.72
CA ALA A 9 -16.27 -20.75 -2.27
C ALA A 9 -14.89 -21.01 -1.64
N TYR A 10 -14.02 -21.67 -2.38
CA TYR A 10 -12.64 -21.93 -1.98
C TYR A 10 -11.79 -20.66 -1.97
N ARG A 11 -11.91 -19.81 -2.97
CA ARG A 11 -11.24 -18.48 -3.00
C ARG A 11 -11.70 -17.59 -1.85
N ASP A 12 -12.97 -17.63 -1.50
CA ASP A 12 -13.52 -16.84 -0.39
C ASP A 12 -12.99 -17.34 0.97
N GLU A 13 -12.85 -18.66 1.16
CA GLU A 13 -12.23 -19.25 2.36
C GLU A 13 -10.73 -18.89 2.49
N LEU A 14 -10.00 -18.82 1.37
CA LEU A 14 -8.61 -18.40 1.35
C LEU A 14 -8.44 -16.90 1.67
N LYS A 15 -9.33 -16.04 1.17
CA LYS A 15 -9.36 -14.61 1.49
C LYS A 15 -9.58 -14.36 2.99
N GLU A 16 -10.45 -15.11 3.63
CA GLU A 16 -10.67 -15.04 5.08
C GLU A 16 -9.41 -15.44 5.89
N LYS A 17 -8.58 -16.31 5.33
CA LYS A 17 -7.29 -16.74 5.93
C LYS A 17 -6.11 -15.83 5.54
N GLY A 18 -6.35 -14.73 4.81
CA GLY A 18 -5.30 -13.81 4.35
C GLY A 18 -4.42 -14.37 3.23
N VAL A 19 -4.86 -15.45 2.58
CA VAL A 19 -4.16 -16.06 1.44
C VAL A 19 -4.73 -15.49 0.15
N PHE A 20 -3.91 -14.74 -0.58
CA PHE A 20 -4.26 -14.17 -1.89
C PHE A 20 -3.71 -15.05 -3.01
N HIS A 21 -4.56 -15.35 -3.98
CA HIS A 21 -4.13 -16.09 -5.16
C HIS A 21 -3.21 -15.19 -6.01
N THR A 22 -2.05 -15.72 -6.37
CA THR A 22 -1.16 -15.08 -7.35
C THR A 22 -1.69 -15.39 -8.74
N ASP A 23 -2.04 -14.37 -9.52
CA ASP A 23 -2.31 -14.53 -10.93
C ASP A 23 -1.01 -14.48 -11.77
N THR A 24 -1.07 -14.92 -13.03
CA THR A 24 0.09 -14.95 -13.92
C THR A 24 0.64 -13.56 -14.21
N LYS A 25 -0.22 -12.53 -14.25
CA LYS A 25 0.19 -11.14 -14.50
C LYS A 25 1.06 -10.62 -13.35
N LEU A 26 0.65 -10.90 -12.10
CA LEU A 26 1.45 -10.57 -10.92
C LEU A 26 2.78 -11.32 -10.93
N ALA A 27 2.76 -12.62 -11.28
CA ALA A 27 3.98 -13.42 -11.36
C ALA A 27 5.00 -12.85 -12.37
N GLU A 28 4.53 -12.43 -13.55
CA GLU A 28 5.39 -11.79 -14.56
C GLU A 28 5.95 -10.44 -14.09
N ILE A 29 5.16 -9.64 -13.38
CA ILE A 29 5.62 -8.38 -12.79
C ILE A 29 6.70 -8.64 -11.75
N ILE A 30 6.49 -9.57 -10.81
CA ILE A 30 7.49 -9.94 -9.81
C ILE A 30 8.78 -10.44 -10.48
N LYS A 31 8.65 -11.30 -11.50
CA LYS A 31 9.80 -11.76 -12.31
C LYS A 31 10.57 -10.60 -12.94
N SER A 32 9.88 -9.57 -13.46
CA SER A 32 10.51 -8.43 -14.15
C SER A 32 11.42 -7.58 -13.26
N TYR A 33 11.21 -7.63 -11.94
CA TYR A 33 12.08 -6.97 -10.95
C TYR A 33 13.21 -7.87 -10.42
N GLY A 34 13.20 -9.15 -10.79
CA GLY A 34 14.21 -10.13 -10.41
C GLY A 34 15.40 -10.17 -11.36
N LYS A 35 16.11 -11.30 -11.36
CA LYS A 35 17.17 -11.60 -12.33
C LYS A 35 16.57 -12.23 -13.59
N ASP A 36 17.02 -11.82 -14.76
CA ASP A 36 16.54 -12.35 -16.04
C ASP A 36 16.73 -13.87 -16.15
N ARG A 37 17.88 -14.38 -15.76
CA ARG A 37 18.20 -15.81 -15.79
C ARG A 37 18.91 -16.24 -14.50
N PRO A 38 18.15 -16.48 -13.41
CA PRO A 38 18.73 -16.89 -12.13
C PRO A 38 19.26 -18.33 -12.18
N LYS A 39 20.30 -18.62 -11.40
CA LYS A 39 20.85 -19.98 -11.24
C LYS A 39 19.86 -20.94 -10.58
N ASN A 40 19.02 -20.43 -9.70
CA ASN A 40 17.90 -21.11 -9.03
C ASN A 40 16.90 -20.10 -8.50
N VAL A 41 15.66 -20.54 -8.30
CA VAL A 41 14.56 -19.70 -7.74
C VAL A 41 13.92 -20.41 -6.56
N TYR A 42 13.58 -19.64 -5.53
CA TYR A 42 12.89 -20.14 -4.33
C TYR A 42 11.65 -19.30 -4.00
N ASP A 43 10.57 -19.99 -3.62
CA ASP A 43 9.36 -19.36 -3.06
C ASP A 43 9.06 -20.02 -1.70
N PRO A 44 9.13 -19.26 -0.57
CA PRO A 44 8.90 -19.78 0.78
C PRO A 44 7.44 -20.16 1.07
N THR A 45 6.49 -19.77 0.20
CA THR A 45 5.04 -19.99 0.35
C THR A 45 4.41 -20.25 -1.00
N CYS A 46 4.93 -21.25 -1.71
CA CYS A 46 4.76 -21.40 -3.16
C CYS A 46 3.33 -21.72 -3.62
N GLY A 47 2.44 -22.14 -2.72
CA GLY A 47 1.08 -22.53 -3.09
C GLY A 47 1.09 -23.59 -4.18
N VAL A 48 0.32 -23.36 -5.23
CA VAL A 48 0.28 -24.20 -6.43
C VAL A 48 1.43 -23.94 -7.43
N GLY A 49 2.37 -23.07 -7.06
CA GLY A 49 3.57 -22.78 -7.85
C GLY A 49 3.43 -21.68 -8.89
N THR A 50 2.43 -20.82 -8.83
CA THR A 50 2.18 -19.79 -9.86
C THR A 50 3.36 -18.83 -10.04
N LEU A 51 3.98 -18.33 -8.95
CA LEU A 51 5.17 -17.48 -9.07
C LEU A 51 6.37 -18.19 -9.69
N LEU A 52 6.49 -19.49 -9.48
CA LEU A 52 7.58 -20.28 -10.03
C LEU A 52 7.34 -20.71 -11.50
N SER A 53 6.08 -20.70 -11.95
CA SER A 53 5.70 -21.17 -13.29
C SER A 53 6.15 -20.27 -14.43
N VAL A 54 6.44 -19.00 -14.14
CA VAL A 54 6.88 -18.02 -15.15
C VAL A 54 8.38 -18.11 -15.48
N PHE A 55 9.14 -18.95 -14.76
CA PHE A 55 10.56 -19.18 -15.04
C PHE A 55 10.75 -20.39 -15.94
N ASP A 56 11.79 -20.32 -16.79
CA ASP A 56 12.11 -21.35 -17.78
C ASP A 56 12.24 -22.73 -17.16
N ASP A 57 11.91 -23.77 -17.91
CA ASP A 57 11.86 -25.16 -17.44
C ASP A 57 13.22 -25.69 -16.98
N ASP A 58 14.33 -25.17 -17.52
CA ASP A 58 15.70 -25.56 -17.18
C ASP A 58 16.21 -24.95 -15.85
N ILE A 59 15.55 -23.89 -15.35
CA ILE A 59 15.92 -23.25 -14.08
C ILE A 59 15.44 -24.12 -12.91
N PRO A 60 16.35 -24.50 -11.97
CA PRO A 60 15.98 -25.19 -10.75
C PRO A 60 15.06 -24.34 -9.86
N LYS A 61 13.89 -24.87 -9.54
CA LYS A 61 12.86 -24.22 -8.73
C LYS A 61 12.71 -24.94 -7.38
N TYR A 62 12.60 -24.16 -6.34
CA TYR A 62 12.40 -24.64 -4.98
C TYR A 62 11.18 -23.97 -4.37
N GLY A 63 10.39 -24.74 -3.62
CA GLY A 63 9.21 -24.19 -2.95
C GLY A 63 8.96 -24.83 -1.61
N GLN A 64 8.48 -24.05 -0.66
CA GLN A 64 7.90 -24.58 0.57
C GLN A 64 6.44 -24.17 0.64
N GLU A 65 5.59 -25.08 1.09
CA GLU A 65 4.14 -24.85 1.19
C GLU A 65 3.59 -25.57 2.42
N LEU A 66 2.67 -24.93 3.13
CA LEU A 66 2.05 -25.47 4.34
C LEU A 66 1.11 -26.66 4.02
N THR A 67 0.48 -26.61 2.85
CA THR A 67 -0.60 -27.54 2.45
C THR A 67 -0.11 -28.52 1.38
N GLU A 68 -0.11 -29.82 1.71
CA GLU A 68 0.33 -30.90 0.79
C GLU A 68 -0.42 -30.88 -0.55
N ASP A 69 -1.76 -30.68 -0.52
CA ASP A 69 -2.58 -30.68 -1.73
C ASP A 69 -2.14 -29.60 -2.73
N TYR A 70 -1.68 -28.43 -2.26
CA TYR A 70 -1.17 -27.36 -3.11
C TYR A 70 0.20 -27.69 -3.67
N LEU A 71 1.07 -28.20 -2.82
CA LEU A 71 2.39 -28.61 -3.23
C LEU A 71 2.33 -29.74 -4.27
N ASP A 72 1.37 -30.65 -4.16
CA ASP A 72 1.15 -31.72 -5.15
C ASP A 72 0.75 -31.17 -6.53
N VAL A 73 -0.01 -30.07 -6.57
CA VAL A 73 -0.30 -29.37 -7.83
C VAL A 73 1.00 -28.79 -8.41
N ALA A 74 1.79 -28.09 -7.58
CA ALA A 74 3.08 -27.54 -8.00
C ALA A 74 4.03 -28.62 -8.54
N ARG A 75 4.15 -29.77 -7.85
CA ARG A 75 4.96 -30.92 -8.27
C ARG A 75 4.54 -31.51 -9.63
N LYS A 76 3.25 -31.46 -9.94
CA LYS A 76 2.70 -31.96 -11.22
C LYS A 76 2.85 -30.99 -12.38
N THR A 77 2.84 -29.70 -12.09
CA THR A 77 2.81 -28.63 -13.11
C THR A 77 4.17 -28.04 -13.41
N LEU A 78 5.05 -27.92 -12.40
CA LEU A 78 6.35 -27.30 -12.57
C LEU A 78 7.42 -28.32 -13.03
N LYS A 79 8.29 -27.88 -13.92
CA LYS A 79 9.49 -28.63 -14.31
C LYS A 79 10.66 -28.23 -13.42
N ASN A 80 11.60 -29.16 -13.20
CA ASN A 80 12.81 -28.95 -12.41
C ASN A 80 12.51 -28.34 -11.03
N PHE A 81 11.48 -28.88 -10.35
CA PHE A 81 10.95 -28.38 -9.09
C PHE A 81 11.22 -29.34 -7.93
N THR A 82 11.69 -28.78 -6.82
CA THR A 82 11.84 -29.48 -5.53
C THR A 82 10.97 -28.75 -4.49
N GLY A 83 9.99 -29.44 -3.94
CA GLY A 83 9.04 -28.87 -2.99
C GLY A 83 9.00 -29.60 -1.67
N GLU A 84 8.97 -28.89 -0.54
CA GLU A 84 8.87 -29.39 0.81
C GLU A 84 7.59 -28.89 1.51
N VAL A 85 6.92 -29.79 2.21
CA VAL A 85 5.73 -29.46 3.01
C VAL A 85 6.16 -28.97 4.38
N GLY A 86 5.60 -27.87 4.85
CA GLY A 86 5.82 -27.40 6.20
C GLY A 86 5.61 -25.88 6.35
N ASP A 87 5.46 -25.48 7.60
CA ASP A 87 5.41 -24.08 7.99
C ASP A 87 6.81 -23.46 7.87
N THR A 88 6.98 -22.56 6.93
CA THR A 88 8.26 -21.88 6.63
C THR A 88 8.87 -21.16 7.85
N LEU A 89 8.03 -20.67 8.76
CA LEU A 89 8.54 -19.97 9.94
C LEU A 89 8.89 -20.91 11.09
N LYS A 90 8.17 -22.05 11.24
CA LYS A 90 8.38 -23.04 12.31
C LYS A 90 9.38 -24.15 11.93
N SER A 91 9.29 -24.59 10.67
CA SER A 91 10.07 -25.72 10.16
C SER A 91 10.63 -25.40 8.78
N PRO A 92 11.57 -24.43 8.69
CA PRO A 92 12.10 -23.96 7.42
C PRO A 92 12.84 -25.05 6.67
N ALA A 93 12.50 -25.23 5.40
CA ALA A 93 13.20 -26.11 4.47
C ALA A 93 14.43 -25.39 3.86
N PHE A 94 15.31 -26.17 3.24
CA PHE A 94 16.45 -25.68 2.43
C PHE A 94 17.43 -24.77 3.18
N MET A 95 17.58 -24.92 4.52
CA MET A 95 18.45 -24.09 5.32
C MET A 95 19.93 -24.18 4.95
N ASP A 96 20.32 -25.26 4.29
CA ASP A 96 21.65 -25.52 3.73
C ASP A 96 21.90 -24.85 2.37
N LYS A 97 20.87 -24.29 1.74
CA LYS A 97 20.95 -23.69 0.40
C LYS A 97 21.06 -22.16 0.44
N ARG A 98 21.53 -21.63 -0.68
CA ARG A 98 21.48 -20.18 -0.98
C ARG A 98 20.87 -20.00 -2.36
N PHE A 99 19.96 -19.03 -2.44
CA PHE A 99 19.16 -18.78 -3.65
C PHE A 99 19.59 -17.51 -4.35
N ASP A 100 19.73 -17.63 -5.66
CA ASP A 100 20.09 -16.53 -6.55
C ASP A 100 18.89 -15.57 -6.77
N LEU A 101 17.69 -16.14 -6.78
CA LEU A 101 16.44 -15.38 -6.79
C LEU A 101 15.45 -15.99 -5.79
N ILE A 102 14.84 -15.12 -4.97
CA ILE A 102 13.71 -15.48 -4.12
C ILE A 102 12.53 -14.63 -4.56
N VAL A 103 11.39 -15.27 -4.81
CA VAL A 103 10.11 -14.61 -5.12
C VAL A 103 9.08 -15.02 -4.10
N ALA A 104 8.23 -14.10 -3.66
CA ALA A 104 7.25 -14.43 -2.64
C ALA A 104 5.97 -13.59 -2.73
N ASN A 105 4.84 -14.27 -2.50
CA ASN A 105 3.56 -13.67 -2.13
C ASN A 105 3.05 -14.41 -0.89
N TYR A 106 3.65 -14.12 0.26
CA TYR A 106 3.34 -14.78 1.53
C TYR A 106 2.05 -14.23 2.18
N PRO A 107 1.40 -14.97 3.10
CA PRO A 107 0.19 -14.51 3.78
C PRO A 107 0.47 -13.30 4.66
N PHE A 108 -0.26 -12.18 4.41
CA PHE A 108 0.00 -10.90 5.07
C PHE A 108 -0.53 -10.85 6.50
N SER A 109 0.27 -10.24 7.37
CA SER A 109 -0.13 -9.87 8.74
C SER A 109 -0.67 -11.02 9.60
N ILE A 110 -0.25 -12.26 9.34
CA ILE A 110 -0.62 -13.41 10.15
C ILE A 110 0.11 -13.42 11.50
N LYS A 111 -0.46 -14.08 12.49
CA LYS A 111 0.20 -14.35 13.77
C LYS A 111 1.24 -15.47 13.60
N TRP A 112 2.32 -15.38 14.37
CA TRP A 112 3.38 -16.38 14.40
C TRP A 112 4.02 -16.47 15.79
N GLU A 113 4.87 -17.45 16.00
CA GLU A 113 5.59 -17.68 17.26
C GLU A 113 7.07 -17.33 17.09
N PRO A 114 7.52 -16.16 17.60
CA PRO A 114 8.91 -15.74 17.49
C PRO A 114 9.85 -16.61 18.32
N ASP A 115 10.94 -17.06 17.71
CA ASP A 115 12.10 -17.63 18.40
C ASP A 115 13.30 -16.70 18.20
N LYS A 116 13.84 -16.16 19.30
CA LYS A 116 14.99 -15.25 19.28
C LYS A 116 16.31 -15.97 19.03
N GLU A 117 16.37 -17.26 19.33
CA GLU A 117 17.57 -18.09 19.15
C GLU A 117 17.67 -18.65 17.72
N ASP A 118 16.61 -18.50 16.93
CA ASP A 118 16.62 -18.94 15.53
C ASP A 118 17.70 -18.18 14.75
N VAL A 119 18.54 -18.93 14.06
CA VAL A 119 19.68 -18.41 13.28
C VAL A 119 19.28 -17.38 12.23
N ARG A 120 18.03 -17.36 11.79
CA ARG A 120 17.48 -16.40 10.81
C ARG A 120 17.25 -15.02 11.41
N PHE A 121 17.05 -14.92 12.74
CA PHE A 121 16.62 -13.72 13.44
C PHE A 121 17.62 -13.18 14.44
N LYS A 122 18.52 -14.02 14.99
CA LYS A 122 19.40 -13.68 16.10
C LYS A 122 20.37 -12.52 15.84
N ASP A 123 20.75 -12.29 14.55
CA ASP A 123 21.73 -11.26 14.16
C ASP A 123 21.07 -9.94 13.75
N TRP A 124 19.76 -9.80 13.98
CA TRP A 124 19.02 -8.58 13.72
C TRP A 124 18.78 -7.78 15.00
N VAL A 125 18.56 -6.46 14.84
CA VAL A 125 18.32 -5.53 15.96
C VAL A 125 17.11 -5.91 16.82
N ASP A 126 16.13 -6.57 16.26
CA ASP A 126 14.93 -7.03 16.97
C ASP A 126 14.29 -8.21 16.22
N VAL A 127 13.38 -8.92 16.90
CA VAL A 127 12.58 -10.00 16.30
C VAL A 127 11.18 -9.46 16.02
N PRO A 128 10.58 -9.76 14.85
CA PRO A 128 9.25 -9.29 14.49
C PRO A 128 8.20 -9.60 15.56
N PRO A 129 7.16 -8.75 15.72
CA PRO A 129 6.13 -8.97 16.72
C PRO A 129 5.31 -10.24 16.44
N PRO A 130 4.86 -10.99 17.46
CA PRO A 130 4.09 -12.23 17.27
C PRO A 130 2.75 -11.99 16.57
N SER A 131 2.25 -10.77 16.55
CA SER A 131 0.99 -10.41 15.90
C SER A 131 1.08 -10.27 14.38
N LYS A 132 2.31 -10.19 13.81
CA LYS A 132 2.55 -9.93 12.38
C LYS A 132 3.84 -10.58 11.91
N ALA A 133 3.71 -11.57 11.04
CA ALA A 133 4.82 -12.35 10.51
C ALA A 133 5.54 -11.70 9.31
N ASP A 134 5.05 -10.56 8.80
CA ASP A 134 5.55 -9.97 7.54
C ASP A 134 7.08 -9.87 7.52
N TYR A 135 7.68 -9.27 8.56
CA TYR A 135 9.12 -9.17 8.66
C TYR A 135 9.84 -10.50 8.97
N ALA A 136 9.14 -11.49 9.54
CA ALA A 136 9.73 -12.82 9.74
C ALA A 136 9.96 -13.52 8.39
N PHE A 137 9.03 -13.39 7.45
CA PHE A 137 9.21 -13.86 6.08
C PHE A 137 10.35 -13.09 5.36
N ILE A 138 10.39 -11.77 5.50
CA ILE A 138 11.47 -10.95 4.91
C ILE A 138 12.84 -11.39 5.45
N MET A 139 12.99 -11.56 6.76
CA MET A 139 14.24 -11.98 7.38
C MET A 139 14.61 -13.42 7.01
N HIS A 140 13.64 -14.34 6.91
CA HIS A 140 13.83 -15.69 6.41
C HIS A 140 14.38 -15.69 4.98
N MET A 141 13.76 -14.91 4.09
CA MET A 141 14.22 -14.76 2.71
C MET A 141 15.63 -14.18 2.64
N MET A 142 15.91 -13.14 3.43
CA MET A 142 17.26 -12.55 3.50
C MET A 142 18.30 -13.53 4.02
N TYR A 143 17.95 -14.43 4.95
CA TYR A 143 18.85 -15.48 5.42
C TYR A 143 19.25 -16.45 4.31
N LEU A 144 18.28 -16.91 3.50
CA LEU A 144 18.49 -17.86 2.42
C LEU A 144 19.01 -17.23 1.12
N LEU A 145 19.01 -15.91 1.02
CA LEU A 145 19.47 -15.21 -0.16
C LEU A 145 21.00 -15.36 -0.33
N ALA A 146 21.46 -15.64 -1.56
CA ALA A 146 22.87 -15.58 -1.92
C ALA A 146 23.41 -14.14 -1.80
N ASP A 147 24.72 -13.97 -1.72
CA ASP A 147 25.33 -12.65 -1.54
C ASP A 147 25.09 -11.72 -2.75
N ASP A 148 25.07 -12.29 -3.95
CA ASP A 148 24.71 -11.62 -5.21
C ASP A 148 23.23 -11.82 -5.59
N GLY A 149 22.43 -12.42 -4.70
CA GLY A 149 21.03 -12.76 -4.95
C GLY A 149 20.09 -11.55 -4.90
N VAL A 150 18.91 -11.73 -5.51
CA VAL A 150 17.80 -10.77 -5.48
C VAL A 150 16.57 -11.42 -4.85
N CYS A 151 15.90 -10.70 -3.97
CA CYS A 151 14.61 -11.10 -3.41
C CYS A 151 13.54 -10.11 -3.86
N VAL A 152 12.45 -10.61 -4.44
CA VAL A 152 11.31 -9.81 -4.89
C VAL A 152 10.06 -10.33 -4.21
N SER A 153 9.50 -9.55 -3.30
CA SER A 153 8.32 -9.96 -2.54
C SER A 153 7.18 -8.98 -2.63
N LEU A 154 5.96 -9.52 -2.76
CA LEU A 154 4.74 -8.74 -2.58
C LEU A 154 4.46 -8.59 -1.10
N ASN A 155 4.05 -7.39 -0.69
CA ASN A 155 3.85 -7.06 0.71
C ASN A 155 2.59 -6.20 0.89
N PHE A 156 2.03 -6.24 2.10
CA PHE A 156 1.05 -5.25 2.51
C PHE A 156 1.74 -3.91 2.83
N PRO A 157 1.17 -2.74 2.45
CA PRO A 157 1.83 -1.44 2.60
C PRO A 157 2.31 -1.11 4.01
N GLY A 158 1.69 -1.73 5.03
CA GLY A 158 2.06 -1.54 6.43
C GLY A 158 3.53 -1.81 6.75
N VAL A 159 4.22 -2.69 6.02
CA VAL A 159 5.66 -2.96 6.20
C VAL A 159 6.51 -1.72 5.98
N LEU A 160 6.03 -0.75 5.20
CA LEU A 160 6.76 0.45 4.84
C LEU A 160 6.81 1.51 5.95
N TYR A 161 5.83 1.53 6.87
CA TYR A 161 5.68 2.63 7.82
C TYR A 161 5.35 2.25 9.26
N ARG A 162 5.00 0.97 9.55
CA ARG A 162 4.74 0.56 10.93
C ARG A 162 5.97 0.84 11.81
N LYS A 163 5.69 1.28 13.05
CA LYS A 163 6.70 1.65 14.05
C LYS A 163 7.09 0.45 14.95
N ALA A 164 7.68 0.75 16.10
CA ALA A 164 8.15 -0.22 17.09
C ALA A 164 9.17 -1.22 16.52
N ARG A 165 9.01 -2.53 16.75
CA ARG A 165 9.96 -3.56 16.32
C ARG A 165 10.14 -3.59 14.80
N GLU A 166 9.04 -3.52 14.04
CA GLU A 166 9.09 -3.50 12.58
C GLU A 166 9.84 -2.26 12.05
N GLY A 167 9.66 -1.11 12.69
CA GLY A 167 10.39 0.12 12.35
C GLY A 167 11.92 -0.01 12.56
N LYS A 168 12.35 -0.69 13.62
CA LYS A 168 13.78 -0.95 13.87
C LYS A 168 14.37 -1.88 12.81
N ILE A 169 13.67 -2.97 12.49
CA ILE A 169 14.12 -3.93 11.47
C ILE A 169 14.18 -3.26 10.10
N ARG A 170 13.18 -2.44 9.76
CA ARG A 170 13.16 -1.68 8.51
C ARG A 170 14.34 -0.71 8.42
N LYS A 171 14.62 0.03 9.50
CA LYS A 171 15.79 0.89 9.60
C LYS A 171 17.07 0.10 9.32
N GLU A 172 17.25 -1.05 9.96
CA GLU A 172 18.42 -1.90 9.77
C GLU A 172 18.54 -2.41 8.32
N LEU A 173 17.42 -2.81 7.67
CA LEU A 173 17.42 -3.20 6.25
C LEU A 173 17.93 -2.08 5.34
N VAL A 174 17.51 -0.83 5.61
CA VAL A 174 17.94 0.35 4.85
C VAL A 174 19.41 0.66 5.12
N GLU A 175 19.84 0.69 6.39
CA GLU A 175 21.22 1.02 6.78
C GLU A 175 22.24 -0.03 6.31
N ARG A 176 21.84 -1.31 6.24
CA ARG A 176 22.65 -2.38 5.62
C ARG A 176 22.69 -2.26 4.07
N GLY A 177 21.90 -1.36 3.49
CA GLY A 177 21.80 -1.20 2.04
C GLY A 177 21.09 -2.36 1.34
N PHE A 178 20.23 -3.11 2.03
CA PHE A 178 19.56 -4.27 1.47
C PHE A 178 18.34 -3.92 0.63
N VAL A 179 17.69 -2.78 0.88
CA VAL A 179 16.55 -2.31 0.08
C VAL A 179 17.04 -1.64 -1.21
N LYS A 180 16.62 -2.17 -2.36
CA LYS A 180 16.98 -1.65 -3.68
C LYS A 180 15.88 -0.83 -4.31
N LYS A 181 14.65 -1.37 -4.27
CA LYS A 181 13.48 -0.73 -4.85
C LYS A 181 12.25 -0.95 -3.98
N VAL A 182 11.35 0.03 -4.02
CA VAL A 182 10.01 -0.03 -3.44
C VAL A 182 9.02 0.38 -4.51
N ILE A 183 8.12 -0.52 -4.89
CA ILE A 183 7.19 -0.30 -5.99
C ILE A 183 5.76 -0.32 -5.44
N GLN A 184 5.01 0.76 -5.61
CA GLN A 184 3.59 0.83 -5.30
C GLN A 184 2.78 0.18 -6.41
N VAL A 185 1.97 -0.80 -6.03
CA VAL A 185 1.00 -1.45 -6.92
C VAL A 185 -0.39 -0.98 -6.52
N PRO A 186 -1.14 -0.30 -7.42
CA PRO A 186 -2.46 0.23 -7.09
C PRO A 186 -3.47 -0.88 -6.82
N GLY A 187 -4.52 -0.54 -6.05
CA GLY A 187 -5.64 -1.46 -5.83
C GLY A 187 -6.37 -1.76 -7.14
N GLY A 188 -6.85 -3.00 -7.30
CA GLY A 188 -7.52 -3.44 -8.53
C GLY A 188 -6.57 -3.69 -9.72
N TYR A 189 -5.27 -3.61 -9.52
CA TYR A 189 -4.29 -3.93 -10.56
C TYR A 189 -4.30 -5.44 -10.91
N PHE A 190 -4.67 -6.28 -9.95
CA PHE A 190 -4.85 -7.73 -10.09
C PHE A 190 -6.32 -8.09 -9.89
N GLU A 191 -6.79 -9.12 -10.60
CA GLU A 191 -8.23 -9.49 -10.68
C GLU A 191 -8.87 -9.77 -9.32
N ASP A 192 -8.10 -10.22 -8.33
CA ASP A 192 -8.64 -10.71 -7.05
C ASP A 192 -8.49 -9.74 -5.86
N THR A 193 -7.84 -8.57 -6.01
CA THR A 193 -7.67 -7.65 -4.87
C THR A 193 -7.87 -6.18 -5.23
N ASN A 194 -8.81 -5.53 -4.53
CA ASN A 194 -8.95 -4.07 -4.54
C ASN A 194 -7.97 -3.39 -3.55
N ILE A 195 -7.08 -4.15 -2.92
CA ILE A 195 -6.17 -3.63 -1.91
C ILE A 195 -4.85 -3.24 -2.59
N ALA A 196 -4.42 -2.00 -2.38
CA ALA A 196 -3.09 -1.58 -2.80
C ALA A 196 -2.02 -2.42 -2.09
N THR A 197 -1.01 -2.85 -2.83
CA THR A 197 0.12 -3.64 -2.34
C THR A 197 1.43 -2.98 -2.70
N VAL A 198 2.55 -3.52 -2.21
CA VAL A 198 3.88 -3.03 -2.56
C VAL A 198 4.81 -4.18 -2.87
N ILE A 199 5.66 -3.99 -3.86
CA ILE A 199 6.74 -4.91 -4.16
C ILE A 199 8.03 -4.34 -3.53
N LEU A 200 8.71 -5.18 -2.73
CA LEU A 200 10.04 -4.90 -2.22
C LEU A 200 11.06 -5.70 -3.01
N VAL A 201 12.09 -5.01 -3.50
CA VAL A 201 13.26 -5.64 -4.12
C VAL A 201 14.43 -5.47 -3.16
N LEU A 202 14.92 -6.60 -2.66
CA LEU A 202 16.01 -6.68 -1.69
C LEU A 202 17.21 -7.41 -2.28
N SER A 203 18.42 -7.05 -1.86
CA SER A 203 19.65 -7.75 -2.20
C SER A 203 20.72 -7.49 -1.15
N LYS A 204 21.64 -8.44 -0.92
CA LYS A 204 22.80 -8.25 -0.05
C LYS A 204 23.94 -7.51 -0.75
N GLU A 205 23.92 -7.43 -2.05
CA GLU A 205 24.88 -6.64 -2.81
C GLU A 205 24.84 -5.18 -2.32
N LYS A 206 26.00 -4.59 -2.02
CA LYS A 206 26.04 -3.23 -1.50
C LYS A 206 25.34 -2.25 -2.46
N SER A 207 24.37 -1.54 -1.96
CA SER A 207 23.62 -0.56 -2.72
C SER A 207 24.46 0.67 -3.03
N LYS A 208 24.05 1.37 -4.07
CA LYS A 208 24.29 2.80 -4.24
C LYS A 208 23.63 3.54 -3.06
N ASP A 209 24.04 4.77 -2.79
CA ASP A 209 23.56 5.58 -1.65
C ASP A 209 22.10 6.05 -1.79
N PHE A 210 21.27 5.28 -2.53
CA PHE A 210 19.86 5.60 -2.77
C PHE A 210 19.00 4.33 -2.92
N ILE A 211 17.69 4.49 -2.69
CA ILE A 211 16.64 3.51 -2.99
C ILE A 211 15.79 4.06 -4.13
N GLU A 212 15.40 3.21 -5.09
CA GLU A 212 14.47 3.57 -6.17
C GLU A 212 13.03 3.34 -5.71
N PHE A 213 12.22 4.38 -5.78
CA PHE A 213 10.77 4.34 -5.54
C PHE A 213 10.05 4.46 -6.87
N GLU A 214 9.02 3.63 -7.07
CA GLU A 214 8.23 3.58 -8.30
C GLU A 214 6.74 3.49 -7.95
N ASP A 215 5.92 4.29 -8.63
CA ASP A 215 4.46 4.20 -8.58
C ASP A 215 3.94 3.76 -9.94
N LEU A 216 3.31 2.57 -9.99
CA LEU A 216 2.82 1.97 -11.23
C LEU A 216 1.56 2.68 -11.77
N GLU A 217 0.81 3.37 -10.93
CA GLU A 217 -0.36 4.15 -11.35
C GLU A 217 0.05 5.47 -11.96
N LEU A 218 0.95 6.20 -11.28
CA LEU A 218 1.48 7.45 -11.78
C LEU A 218 2.47 7.26 -12.92
N LYS A 219 3.09 6.06 -13.03
CA LYS A 219 4.20 5.74 -13.96
C LYS A 219 5.44 6.61 -13.72
N GLU A 220 5.63 7.01 -12.47
CA GLU A 220 6.73 7.87 -12.03
C GLU A 220 7.72 7.08 -11.18
N LYS A 221 9.00 7.49 -11.26
CA LYS A 221 10.10 6.88 -10.50
C LYS A 221 10.99 7.97 -9.92
N ARG A 222 11.51 7.72 -8.71
CA ARG A 222 12.46 8.59 -8.07
C ARG A 222 13.55 7.80 -7.35
N GLN A 223 14.80 8.18 -7.53
CA GLN A 223 15.91 7.72 -6.72
C GLN A 223 16.04 8.63 -5.50
N VAL A 224 15.87 8.08 -4.32
CA VAL A 224 15.83 8.80 -3.05
C VAL A 224 17.10 8.47 -2.25
N PRO A 225 17.91 9.48 -1.89
CA PRO A 225 19.10 9.27 -1.08
C PRO A 225 18.75 8.68 0.30
N ILE A 226 19.62 7.84 0.84
CA ILE A 226 19.45 7.24 2.17
C ILE A 226 19.33 8.31 3.27
N SER A 227 20.00 9.46 3.10
CA SER A 227 19.89 10.60 4.03
C SER A 227 18.47 11.14 4.12
N GLU A 228 17.77 11.30 2.97
CA GLU A 228 16.38 11.76 2.93
C GLU A 228 15.43 10.73 3.57
N ILE A 229 15.70 9.43 3.37
CA ILE A 229 14.92 8.35 4.00
C ILE A 229 15.11 8.36 5.52
N ALA A 230 16.33 8.62 6.00
CA ALA A 230 16.62 8.74 7.42
C ALA A 230 15.90 9.94 8.06
N GLU A 231 15.86 11.09 7.39
CA GLU A 231 15.11 12.29 7.81
C GLU A 231 13.59 12.01 7.92
N ASN A 232 13.07 11.07 7.11
CA ASN A 232 11.68 10.61 7.16
C ASN A 232 11.47 9.37 8.06
N ASP A 233 12.29 9.18 9.10
CA ASP A 233 12.13 8.10 10.07
C ASP A 233 12.16 6.70 9.43
N TYR A 234 12.93 6.53 8.36
CA TYR A 234 12.99 5.31 7.55
C TYR A 234 11.61 4.84 7.05
N ASN A 235 10.69 5.77 6.85
CA ASN A 235 9.44 5.50 6.15
C ASN A 235 9.73 5.21 4.68
N LEU A 236 9.23 4.08 4.17
CA LEU A 236 9.42 3.64 2.79
C LEU A 236 8.12 3.77 1.96
N SER A 237 7.11 4.51 2.44
CA SER A 237 5.88 4.73 1.67
C SER A 237 6.18 5.47 0.37
N VAL A 238 5.80 4.89 -0.77
CA VAL A 238 6.12 5.45 -2.09
C VAL A 238 5.54 6.86 -2.25
N SER A 239 4.32 7.10 -1.77
CA SER A 239 3.65 8.41 -1.82
C SER A 239 4.37 9.52 -1.05
N THR A 240 5.33 9.18 -0.18
CA THR A 240 6.19 10.18 0.49
C THR A 240 7.21 10.76 -0.49
N TYR A 241 7.65 9.99 -1.48
CA TYR A 241 8.77 10.33 -2.34
C TYR A 241 8.39 10.52 -3.81
N VAL A 242 7.35 9.83 -4.26
CA VAL A 242 6.81 9.92 -5.63
C VAL A 242 5.45 10.58 -5.56
N GLN A 243 5.36 11.79 -6.08
CA GLN A 243 4.13 12.58 -6.12
C GLN A 243 3.91 13.04 -7.55
N LYS A 244 2.67 13.09 -7.98
CA LYS A 244 2.33 13.74 -9.24
C LYS A 244 2.68 15.22 -9.11
N GLU A 245 3.44 15.76 -10.05
CA GLU A 245 3.58 17.21 -10.15
C GLU A 245 2.17 17.77 -10.38
N ILE A 246 1.64 18.41 -9.34
CA ILE A 246 0.41 19.18 -9.47
C ILE A 246 0.87 20.49 -10.09
N GLU A 247 0.55 20.72 -11.37
CA GLU A 247 0.58 22.07 -11.90
C GLU A 247 -0.34 22.89 -11.01
N VAL A 248 0.27 23.71 -10.16
CA VAL A 248 -0.47 24.68 -9.36
C VAL A 248 -0.90 25.74 -10.34
N GLU A 249 -2.15 25.64 -10.81
CA GLU A 249 -2.77 26.76 -11.49
C GLU A 249 -2.66 27.96 -10.54
N GLU A 250 -2.01 29.02 -10.97
CA GLU A 250 -2.05 30.29 -10.25
C GLU A 250 -3.51 30.76 -10.23
N ILE A 251 -4.18 30.44 -9.13
CA ILE A 251 -5.57 30.84 -8.93
C ILE A 251 -5.51 32.31 -8.49
N ASP A 252 -6.03 33.22 -9.33
CA ASP A 252 -6.23 34.62 -8.94
C ASP A 252 -7.13 34.65 -7.67
N PRO A 253 -6.64 35.17 -6.55
CA PRO A 253 -7.42 35.24 -5.32
C PRO A 253 -8.72 36.03 -5.46
N VAL A 254 -8.82 36.94 -6.43
CA VAL A 254 -10.02 37.73 -6.71
C VAL A 254 -11.04 36.84 -7.42
N GLU A 255 -10.63 36.14 -8.47
CA GLU A 255 -11.51 35.22 -9.22
C GLU A 255 -12.01 34.08 -8.31
N LEU A 256 -11.14 33.54 -7.45
CA LEU A 256 -11.53 32.51 -6.48
C LEU A 256 -12.60 33.04 -5.51
N ARG A 257 -12.45 34.27 -4.99
CA ARG A 257 -13.43 34.86 -4.08
C ARG A 257 -14.77 35.08 -4.78
N GLU A 258 -14.77 35.53 -6.03
CA GLU A 258 -15.99 35.71 -6.83
C GLU A 258 -16.65 34.37 -7.15
N SER A 259 -15.88 33.36 -7.51
CA SER A 259 -16.40 32.00 -7.74
C SER A 259 -17.03 31.41 -6.48
N VAL A 260 -16.39 31.54 -5.31
CA VAL A 260 -16.94 31.10 -4.03
C VAL A 260 -18.24 31.84 -3.70
N ARG A 261 -18.30 33.17 -3.91
CA ARG A 261 -19.53 33.97 -3.70
C ARG A 261 -20.67 33.52 -4.62
N ASN A 262 -20.38 33.34 -5.91
CA ASN A 262 -21.37 32.92 -6.90
C ASN A 262 -21.90 31.51 -6.60
N ASN A 263 -21.02 30.57 -6.26
CA ASN A 263 -21.43 29.22 -5.86
C ASN A 263 -22.31 29.23 -4.61
N PHE A 264 -21.98 30.07 -3.63
CA PHE A 264 -22.80 30.23 -2.43
C PHE A 264 -24.17 30.80 -2.75
N LEU A 265 -24.27 31.83 -3.62
CA LEU A 265 -25.54 32.41 -4.06
C LEU A 265 -26.39 31.38 -4.81
N CYS A 266 -25.79 30.58 -5.72
CA CYS A 266 -26.48 29.49 -6.41
C CYS A 266 -27.03 28.44 -5.42
N TYR A 267 -26.25 28.09 -4.40
CA TYR A 267 -26.66 27.14 -3.35
C TYR A 267 -27.87 27.67 -2.56
N VAL A 268 -27.81 28.95 -2.14
CA VAL A 268 -28.92 29.60 -1.41
C VAL A 268 -30.18 29.67 -2.29
N ASP A 269 -30.07 30.13 -3.54
CA ASP A 269 -31.18 30.23 -4.49
C ASP A 269 -31.82 28.85 -4.77
N GLY A 270 -30.98 27.81 -4.96
CA GLY A 270 -31.45 26.44 -5.13
C GLY A 270 -32.20 25.91 -3.90
N GLY A 271 -31.72 26.19 -2.70
CA GLY A 271 -32.37 25.82 -1.45
C GLY A 271 -33.73 26.52 -1.29
N LEU A 272 -33.78 27.82 -1.58
CA LEU A 272 -35.04 28.61 -1.52
C LEU A 272 -36.08 28.11 -2.51
N LYS A 273 -35.67 27.77 -3.73
CA LYS A 273 -36.57 27.19 -4.77
C LYS A 273 -37.11 25.83 -4.34
N LEU A 274 -36.28 24.98 -3.75
CA LEU A 274 -36.69 23.66 -3.24
C LEU A 274 -37.72 23.78 -2.12
N GLU A 275 -37.50 24.67 -1.17
CA GLU A 275 -38.46 24.96 -0.11
C GLU A 275 -39.79 25.50 -0.63
N GLY A 276 -39.74 26.40 -1.63
CA GLY A 276 -40.93 26.90 -2.31
C GLY A 276 -41.74 25.78 -2.99
N PHE A 277 -41.01 24.88 -3.69
CA PHE A 277 -41.66 23.73 -4.37
C PHE A 277 -42.29 22.76 -3.35
N LEU A 278 -41.63 22.48 -2.21
CA LEU A 278 -42.17 21.63 -1.18
C LEU A 278 -43.41 22.22 -0.52
N ALA A 279 -43.43 23.54 -0.28
CA ALA A 279 -44.61 24.23 0.28
C ALA A 279 -45.80 24.20 -0.69
N GLU A 280 -45.59 24.25 -2.01
CA GLU A 280 -46.64 24.10 -3.04
C GLU A 280 -47.13 22.65 -3.15
N ALA A 281 -46.20 21.68 -3.14
CA ALA A 281 -46.53 20.27 -3.33
C ALA A 281 -47.36 19.69 -2.17
N PHE A 282 -47.11 20.13 -0.95
CA PHE A 282 -47.82 19.65 0.24
C PHE A 282 -49.10 20.45 0.57
N GLY A 283 -49.39 21.55 -0.13
CA GLY A 283 -50.68 22.25 -0.11
C GLY A 283 -51.08 22.85 1.24
N ASP A 284 -50.13 22.99 2.17
CA ASP A 284 -50.38 23.40 3.56
C ASP A 284 -50.14 24.90 3.74
N SER A 285 -51.16 25.61 4.24
CA SER A 285 -51.06 27.03 4.57
C SER A 285 -50.04 27.33 5.67
N ASP A 286 -49.84 26.38 6.60
CA ASP A 286 -48.87 26.49 7.68
C ASP A 286 -47.41 26.33 7.16
N ALA A 287 -47.19 25.53 6.10
CA ALA A 287 -45.90 25.41 5.43
C ALA A 287 -45.48 26.72 4.77
N LYS A 288 -46.42 27.41 4.09
CA LYS A 288 -46.18 28.74 3.46
C LYS A 288 -45.83 29.80 4.54
N MET A 289 -46.48 29.75 5.67
CA MET A 289 -46.24 30.68 6.80
C MET A 289 -44.86 30.36 7.45
N GLY A 290 -44.52 29.08 7.57
CA GLY A 290 -43.23 28.64 8.03
C GLY A 290 -42.09 29.10 7.12
N LEU A 291 -42.27 28.99 5.81
CA LEU A 291 -41.33 29.45 4.82
C LEU A 291 -41.12 30.98 4.87
N LEU A 292 -42.19 31.72 5.01
CA LEU A 292 -42.11 33.19 5.16
C LEU A 292 -41.27 33.59 6.40
N LYS A 293 -41.54 32.96 7.53
CA LYS A 293 -40.75 33.18 8.77
C LYS A 293 -39.27 32.79 8.61
N PHE A 294 -39.00 31.72 7.87
CA PHE A 294 -37.62 31.31 7.57
C PHE A 294 -36.89 32.38 6.75
N TYR A 295 -37.51 32.87 5.66
CA TYR A 295 -36.94 33.95 4.84
C TYR A 295 -36.69 35.24 5.62
N GLN A 296 -37.63 35.63 6.47
CA GLN A 296 -37.45 36.80 7.38
C GLN A 296 -36.23 36.63 8.26
N LYS A 297 -36.01 35.42 8.83
CA LYS A 297 -34.85 35.13 9.65
C LYS A 297 -33.54 35.13 8.91
N VAL A 298 -33.52 34.63 7.66
CA VAL A 298 -32.36 34.69 6.76
C VAL A 298 -32.03 36.17 6.47
N LEU A 299 -33.05 36.98 6.18
CA LEU A 299 -32.86 38.41 5.90
C LEU A 299 -32.25 39.14 7.10
N GLU A 300 -32.75 38.91 8.29
CA GLU A 300 -32.20 39.47 9.54
C GLU A 300 -30.72 39.12 9.75
N ILE A 301 -30.33 37.88 9.45
CA ILE A 301 -28.93 37.43 9.51
C ILE A 301 -28.05 38.18 8.52
N VAL A 302 -28.51 38.31 7.28
CA VAL A 302 -27.81 39.05 6.22
C VAL A 302 -27.65 40.53 6.56
N GLU A 303 -28.73 41.19 7.01
CA GLU A 303 -28.71 42.59 7.40
C GLU A 303 -27.73 42.86 8.57
N LYS A 304 -27.70 41.97 9.55
CA LYS A 304 -26.73 42.04 10.66
C LYS A 304 -25.27 41.93 10.18
N HIS A 305 -24.99 41.11 9.18
CA HIS A 305 -23.66 41.02 8.63
C HIS A 305 -23.28 42.24 7.79
N ILE A 306 -24.21 42.78 7.02
CA ILE A 306 -24.03 44.03 6.27
C ILE A 306 -23.70 45.19 7.22
N LEU A 307 -24.42 45.30 8.35
CA LEU A 307 -24.14 46.34 9.34
C LEU A 307 -22.74 46.22 9.93
N LYS A 308 -22.31 45.00 10.29
CA LYS A 308 -20.94 44.76 10.76
C LYS A 308 -19.85 45.15 9.74
N LEU A 309 -20.07 44.84 8.48
CA LEU A 309 -19.11 45.21 7.42
C LEU A 309 -19.03 46.72 7.24
N LYS A 310 -20.17 47.45 7.30
CA LYS A 310 -20.21 48.91 7.24
C LYS A 310 -19.55 49.58 8.45
N GLU A 311 -19.58 48.94 9.61
CA GLU A 311 -18.88 49.42 10.82
C GLU A 311 -17.36 49.23 10.68
N GLN A 312 -16.91 48.14 10.08
CA GLN A 312 -15.50 47.87 9.81
C GLN A 312 -14.90 48.84 8.78
N GLU A 313 -15.66 49.24 7.74
CA GLU A 313 -15.23 50.26 6.78
C GLU A 313 -15.06 51.65 7.40
N LYS A 314 -15.74 51.93 8.51
CA LYS A 314 -15.63 53.21 9.23
C LYS A 314 -14.50 53.27 10.26
N SER A 315 -13.85 52.16 10.56
CA SER A 315 -12.64 52.11 11.40
C SER A 315 -11.40 52.48 10.54
N PRO A 316 -10.67 53.54 10.86
CA PRO A 316 -9.45 53.85 10.09
C PRO A 316 -8.43 52.72 10.28
N CYS A 317 -7.87 52.24 9.14
CA CYS A 317 -6.71 51.37 9.14
C CYS A 317 -5.58 52.03 9.95
N THR A 318 -5.33 51.59 11.15
CA THR A 318 -4.07 51.81 11.82
C THR A 318 -3.02 50.99 11.13
N ASP A 319 -2.23 51.68 10.36
CA ASP A 319 -1.03 51.24 9.67
C ASP A 319 -0.11 50.45 10.62
N GLN A 320 0.01 49.14 10.39
CA GLN A 320 1.09 48.34 10.96
C GLN A 320 2.20 48.15 9.92
N SER A 321 2.77 49.28 9.54
CA SER A 321 4.12 49.33 9.00
C SER A 321 5.09 49.49 10.16
N THR A 322 5.62 48.42 10.73
CA THR A 322 6.96 48.29 11.35
C THR A 322 7.08 46.94 12.03
N ARG A 323 7.71 45.99 11.34
CA ARG A 323 8.65 45.05 11.97
C ARG A 323 9.64 44.60 10.91
N THR A 324 10.81 45.19 11.04
CA THR A 324 12.10 44.75 10.53
C THR A 324 12.41 43.29 10.82
#